data_fc108fa4334fdb128a487893bc367f68
#
_entry.id   fc108fa4334fdb128a487893bc367f68
#
_cell.length_a   1.000
_cell.length_b   1.000
_cell.length_c   1.000
_cell.angle_alpha   90.00
_cell.angle_beta   90.00
_cell.angle_gamma   90.00
#
_symmetry.space_group_name_H-M   'P 1'
#
loop_
_entity.id
_entity.type
_entity.pdbx_description
1 polymer ?
#
loop_
_entity_poly.entity_id
_entity_poly.type
_entity_poly.pdbx_seq_one_letter_code
_entity_poly.pdbx_strand_id
1 'polypeptide(L)'
;MELNVRLFALYRERARRSLVTVSLPDGATVDDLTDEVRRQFPNLAPPEVKIVVAVNTDYADSNVILQSGDDVCLIPPVSGG
;
A
#
# COMPACT_ATOMS: atom_id res chain seq x y z
N MET A 1 3.41 -7.75 -12.98
CA MET A 1 3.18 -6.31 -13.22
C MET A 1 3.89 -5.47 -12.18
N GLU A 2 4.31 -4.29 -12.57
CA GLU A 2 4.87 -3.34 -11.63
C GLU A 2 3.86 -2.26 -11.32
N LEU A 3 3.75 -1.90 -10.05
CA LEU A 3 2.85 -0.86 -9.58
C LEU A 3 3.62 0.17 -8.75
N ASN A 4 3.28 1.42 -8.95
CA ASN A 4 3.82 2.50 -8.14
C ASN A 4 2.88 2.75 -6.97
N VAL A 5 3.43 2.72 -5.76
CA VAL A 5 2.67 2.88 -4.53
C VAL A 5 3.12 4.17 -3.87
N ARG A 6 2.19 5.08 -3.67
CA ARG A 6 2.46 6.35 -3.01
C ARG A 6 2.28 6.19 -1.51
N LEU A 7 3.23 6.74 -0.76
CA LEU A 7 3.22 6.72 0.70
C LEU A 7 2.98 8.12 1.21
N PHE A 8 2.14 8.24 2.23
CA PHE A 8 1.82 9.52 2.82
C PHE A 8 2.12 9.54 4.31
N ALA A 9 2.36 10.74 4.83
CA ALA A 9 2.48 11.02 6.25
C ALA A 9 3.45 10.04 6.94
N LEU A 10 2.97 9.32 7.93
CA LEU A 10 3.79 8.42 8.74
C LEU A 10 4.48 7.33 7.91
N TYR A 11 3.79 6.81 6.89
CA TYR A 11 4.37 5.75 6.05
C TYR A 11 5.52 6.30 5.21
N ARG A 12 5.38 7.52 4.71
CA ARG A 12 6.48 8.18 3.99
C ARG A 12 7.68 8.40 4.89
N GLU A 13 7.44 8.78 6.12
CA GLU A 13 8.52 8.97 7.08
C GLU A 13 9.24 7.67 7.42
N ARG A 14 8.47 6.61 7.65
CA ARG A 14 9.04 5.31 8.03
C ARG A 14 9.81 4.66 6.90
N ALA A 15 9.31 4.75 5.68
CA ALA A 15 9.99 4.20 4.51
C ALA A 15 11.09 5.12 3.97
N ARG A 16 11.07 6.39 4.38
CA ARG A 16 12.00 7.42 3.91
C ARG A 16 11.91 7.65 2.41
N ARG A 17 10.71 7.49 1.86
CA ARG A 17 10.41 7.76 0.46
C ARG A 17 8.93 7.94 0.27
N SER A 18 8.56 8.69 -0.75
CA SER A 18 7.16 8.96 -1.05
C SER A 18 6.59 8.01 -2.10
N LEU A 19 7.44 7.25 -2.77
CA LEU A 19 7.03 6.35 -3.85
C LEU A 19 7.82 5.06 -3.75
N VAL A 20 7.10 3.93 -3.82
CA VAL A 20 7.69 2.60 -3.82
C VAL A 20 7.17 1.86 -5.04
N THR A 21 8.05 1.16 -5.75
CA THR A 21 7.64 0.29 -6.84
C THR A 21 7.59 -1.14 -6.34
N VAL A 22 6.46 -1.82 -6.57
CA VAL A 22 6.31 -3.23 -6.21
C VAL A 22 6.05 -4.04 -7.47
N SER A 23 6.57 -5.26 -7.48
CA SER A 23 6.34 -6.22 -8.57
C SER A 23 5.44 -7.34 -8.05
N LEU A 24 4.32 -7.55 -8.72
CA LEU A 24 3.31 -8.52 -8.31
C LEU A 24 2.86 -9.32 -9.52
N PRO A 25 2.42 -10.58 -9.32
CA PRO A 25 1.85 -11.35 -10.43
C PRO A 25 0.51 -10.77 -10.86
N ASP A 26 0.13 -11.06 -12.08
CA ASP A 26 -1.20 -10.71 -12.58
C ASP A 26 -2.26 -11.37 -11.70
N GLY A 27 -3.32 -10.65 -11.41
CA GLY A 27 -4.39 -11.14 -10.52
C GLY A 27 -4.13 -10.87 -9.05
N ALA A 28 -3.02 -10.22 -8.69
CA ALA A 28 -2.74 -9.87 -7.30
C ALA A 28 -3.79 -8.92 -6.74
N THR A 29 -4.06 -9.09 -5.45
CA THR A 29 -5.05 -8.28 -4.73
C THR A 29 -4.37 -7.16 -3.95
N VAL A 30 -5.21 -6.27 -3.41
CA VAL A 30 -4.75 -5.23 -2.49
C VAL A 30 -4.01 -5.85 -1.29
N ASP A 31 -4.51 -6.98 -0.78
CA ASP A 31 -3.86 -7.66 0.33
C ASP A 31 -2.45 -8.13 -0.05
N ASP A 32 -2.31 -8.69 -1.26
CA ASP A 32 -1.00 -9.11 -1.76
C ASP A 32 -0.03 -7.92 -1.86
N LEU A 33 -0.54 -6.76 -2.26
CA LEU A 33 0.28 -5.56 -2.36
C LEU A 33 0.77 -5.09 -0.99
N THR A 34 -0.13 -5.04 0.00
CA THR A 34 0.27 -4.61 1.33
C THR A 34 1.25 -5.59 1.95
N ASP A 35 1.08 -6.90 1.71
CA ASP A 35 2.04 -7.90 2.17
C ASP A 35 3.43 -7.66 1.57
N GLU A 36 3.49 -7.35 0.29
CA GLU A 36 4.77 -7.08 -0.36
C GLU A 36 5.43 -5.81 0.18
N VAL A 37 4.64 -4.76 0.41
CA VAL A 37 5.18 -3.52 0.97
C VAL A 37 5.69 -3.77 2.40
N ARG A 38 4.96 -4.55 3.21
CA ARG A 38 5.42 -4.91 4.56
C ARG A 38 6.71 -5.71 4.51
N ARG A 39 6.86 -6.59 3.51
CA ARG A 39 8.08 -7.37 3.35
C ARG A 39 9.28 -6.47 3.07
N GLN A 40 9.10 -5.47 2.21
CA GLN A 40 10.17 -4.52 1.89
C GLN A 40 10.46 -3.56 3.03
N PHE A 41 9.43 -3.18 3.78
CA PHE A 41 9.55 -2.20 4.86
C PHE A 41 8.90 -2.76 6.13
N PRO A 42 9.62 -3.64 6.85
CA PRO A 42 9.04 -4.30 8.03
C PRO A 42 8.57 -3.35 9.13
N ASN A 43 9.12 -2.15 9.16
CA ASN A 43 8.78 -1.16 10.19
C ASN A 43 7.67 -0.18 9.75
N LEU A 44 7.05 -0.42 8.59
CA LEU A 44 6.06 0.49 8.06
C LEU A 44 4.82 0.56 8.96
N ALA A 45 4.32 -0.59 9.37
CA ALA A 45 3.15 -0.66 10.25
C ALA A 45 3.25 -1.93 11.09
N PRO A 46 2.76 -1.89 12.35
CA PRO A 46 2.67 -3.11 13.15
C PRO A 46 1.76 -4.14 12.48
N PRO A 47 2.01 -5.45 12.69
CA PRO A 47 1.22 -6.49 12.00
C PRO A 47 -0.28 -6.41 12.26
N GLU A 48 -0.68 -5.93 13.44
CA GLU A 48 -2.08 -5.82 13.81
C GLU A 48 -2.78 -4.61 13.22
N VAL A 49 -2.04 -3.66 12.64
CA VAL A 49 -2.62 -2.47 12.03
C VAL A 49 -2.94 -2.76 10.57
N LYS A 50 -4.20 -2.54 10.19
CA LYS A 50 -4.61 -2.67 8.81
C LYS A 50 -4.18 -1.44 8.03
N ILE A 51 -3.47 -1.66 6.93
CA ILE A 51 -3.07 -0.56 6.05
C ILE A 51 -4.25 -0.22 5.14
N VAL A 52 -4.69 1.04 5.19
CA VAL A 52 -5.77 1.51 4.32
C VAL A 52 -5.18 1.81 2.94
N VAL A 53 -5.85 1.31 1.91
CA VAL A 53 -5.38 1.43 0.53
C VAL A 53 -6.42 2.15 -0.31
N ALA A 54 -5.98 3.09 -1.12
CA ALA A 54 -6.81 3.70 -2.15
C ALA A 54 -6.23 3.32 -3.51
N VAL A 55 -7.09 2.90 -4.42
CA VAL A 55 -6.72 2.54 -5.79
C VAL A 55 -7.48 3.48 -6.72
N ASN A 56 -6.74 4.23 -7.52
CA ASN A 56 -7.32 5.20 -8.47
C ASN A 56 -8.30 6.15 -7.76
N THR A 57 -7.88 6.67 -6.60
CA THR A 57 -8.60 7.63 -5.75
C THR A 57 -9.77 7.06 -4.93
N ASP A 58 -10.10 5.79 -5.08
CA ASP A 58 -11.17 5.15 -4.30
C ASP A 58 -10.59 4.19 -3.27
N TYR A 59 -11.14 4.19 -2.06
CA TYR A 59 -10.76 3.20 -1.06
C TYR A 59 -11.08 1.79 -1.58
N ALA A 60 -10.16 0.88 -1.34
CA ALA A 60 -10.26 -0.48 -1.86
C ALA A 60 -10.15 -1.50 -0.73
N ASP A 61 -11.01 -2.51 -0.77
CA ASP A 61 -10.96 -3.64 0.15
C ASP A 61 -9.80 -4.57 -0.19
N SER A 62 -9.46 -5.45 0.75
CA SER A 62 -8.33 -6.37 0.63
C SER A 62 -8.42 -7.29 -0.58
N ASN A 63 -9.63 -7.61 -1.03
CA ASN A 63 -9.86 -8.56 -2.12
C ASN A 63 -9.97 -7.91 -3.50
N VAL A 64 -9.81 -6.60 -3.59
CA VAL A 64 -9.85 -5.92 -4.89
C VAL A 64 -8.63 -6.34 -5.71
N ILE A 65 -8.89 -6.76 -6.95
CA ILE A 65 -7.82 -7.18 -7.86
C ILE A 65 -7.20 -5.94 -8.51
N LEU A 66 -5.87 -5.89 -8.47
CA LEU A 66 -5.13 -4.77 -9.03
C LEU A 66 -4.90 -4.97 -10.52
N GLN A 67 -4.85 -3.85 -11.23
CA GLN A 67 -4.60 -3.82 -12.66
C GLN A 67 -3.30 -3.08 -12.95
N SER A 68 -2.63 -3.47 -14.02
CA SER A 68 -1.44 -2.76 -14.47
C SER A 68 -1.80 -1.29 -14.72
N GLY A 69 -0.97 -0.38 -14.21
CA GLY A 69 -1.21 1.06 -14.35
C GLY A 69 -2.05 1.68 -13.26
N ASP A 70 -2.55 0.90 -12.31
CA ASP A 70 -3.30 1.46 -11.17
C ASP A 70 -2.43 2.41 -10.35
N ASP A 71 -3.05 3.50 -9.90
CA ASP A 71 -2.42 4.44 -8.98
C ASP A 71 -2.81 4.03 -7.55
N VAL A 72 -1.84 3.52 -6.79
CA VAL A 72 -2.09 2.97 -5.46
C VAL A 72 -1.51 3.89 -4.41
N CYS A 73 -2.29 4.16 -3.38
CA CYS A 73 -1.87 4.99 -2.26
C CYS A 73 -2.07 4.23 -0.95
N LEU A 74 -1.08 4.27 -0.07
CA LEU A 74 -1.20 3.76 1.29
C LEU A 74 -1.43 4.92 2.23
N ILE A 75 -2.51 4.85 3.00
CA ILE A 75 -2.95 5.94 3.86
C ILE A 75 -2.90 5.47 5.31
N PRO A 76 -2.06 6.10 6.15
CA PRO A 76 -2.00 5.73 7.57
C PRO A 76 -3.34 6.01 8.24
N PRO A 77 -3.72 5.21 9.24
CA PRO A 77 -4.91 5.51 10.01
C PRO A 77 -4.75 6.87 10.68
N VAL A 78 -5.82 7.65 10.65
CA VAL A 78 -5.83 8.93 11.35
C VAL A 78 -6.08 8.61 12.81
N SER A 79 -5.16 9.02 13.69
CA SER A 79 -5.44 8.91 15.11
C SER A 79 -6.61 9.86 15.38
N GLY A 80 -7.71 9.30 15.86
CA GLY A 80 -8.93 10.04 16.07
C GLY A 80 -8.89 10.90 17.31
N GLY A 81 -7.80 11.55 17.49
CA GLY A 81 -7.67 12.42 18.67
C GLY A 81 -7.60 13.81 18.23
#